data_401bd3aff2cdca82e2d9008650b8a1e7
#
_entry.id   401bd3aff2cdca82e2d9008650b8a1e7
#
_cell.length_a   1.000
_cell.length_b   1.000
_cell.length_c   1.000
_cell.angle_alpha   90.00
_cell.angle_beta   90.00
_cell.angle_gamma   90.00
#
_symmetry.space_group_name_H-M   'P 1'
#
loop_
_entity.id
_entity.type
_entity.pdbx_description
1 polymer ?
#
loop_
_entity_poly.entity_id
_entity_poly.type
_entity_poly.pdbx_seq_one_letter_code
_entity_poly.pdbx_strand_id
1 'polypeptide(L)'
;MIVRAAGTRASDAFDPSAAAAAATDAILRDTLRGPHRGVVVDSPPGAGKSTLVVRAARELAAAGRPLMVVAQTNAQVDDLVLRLAAKDPELPVGRLHSSEARPYDRALDALPSVVTSTKAADLAGLDVVVSTAAKWAHTKVAEPWGHAIVDEAYQMRSDALLAVAGLFERALFVGDPGQLDPFSVVGPDGAAQWAGLSYDPSASAVSTLLAHNPGLPQHRLPVSWRLPASAAPLVSAAFYPYTPFRSGTGHGDRRLAFGVPSDGSGPDRVLDEAAASGWGLLELPARRTPRTDPEAVRAVALVVRRMLDRGGAATSELSPDPVPLTADRIAVGTAHRDQAAAVRAALTELGVDGVTVDTANRLQGREFDVTVVLHPLSGRPDATAFHLETGRLCVLTSRHRHACVVVCRAGVEELLDEHPSTDPVRLGVTVKFPDGWEAMLATWDFWSEHRVRWRP
;
A
#
# COMPACT_ATOMS: atom_id res chain seq x y z
N MET A 1 -54.30 2.84 -14.28
CA MET A 1 -54.11 2.09 -13.02
C MET A 1 -52.66 2.25 -12.65
N ILE A 2 -52.38 3.23 -11.78
CA ILE A 2 -51.01 3.64 -11.41
C ILE A 2 -50.59 2.75 -10.23
N VAL A 3 -49.61 1.89 -10.47
CA VAL A 3 -49.01 1.08 -9.41
C VAL A 3 -48.07 2.00 -8.60
N ARG A 4 -48.46 2.32 -7.39
CA ARG A 4 -47.58 2.96 -6.41
C ARG A 4 -46.44 2.00 -6.06
N ALA A 5 -45.19 2.40 -6.38
CA ALA A 5 -44.02 1.72 -5.91
C ALA A 5 -43.96 1.79 -4.37
N ALA A 6 -43.85 0.63 -3.75
CA ALA A 6 -43.66 0.49 -2.31
C ALA A 6 -42.33 1.15 -1.89
N GLY A 7 -42.38 1.90 -0.80
CA GLY A 7 -41.26 2.59 -0.23
C GLY A 7 -40.06 1.64 0.03
N THR A 8 -38.96 1.97 -0.54
CA THR A 8 -37.63 1.43 -0.18
C THR A 8 -37.40 1.68 1.32
N ARG A 9 -37.25 0.61 2.09
CA ARG A 9 -36.75 0.66 3.45
C ARG A 9 -35.44 1.45 3.45
N ALA A 10 -35.28 2.34 4.46
CA ALA A 10 -34.02 3.01 4.71
C ALA A 10 -32.91 1.96 4.67
N SER A 11 -31.96 2.12 3.75
CA SER A 11 -30.77 1.28 3.70
C SER A 11 -30.06 1.45 5.05
N ASP A 12 -29.79 0.35 5.75
CA ASP A 12 -28.93 0.37 6.92
C ASP A 12 -27.64 1.13 6.54
N ALA A 13 -27.43 2.28 7.17
CA ALA A 13 -26.27 3.11 6.88
C ALA A 13 -25.02 2.28 7.21
N PHE A 14 -24.08 2.19 6.27
CA PHE A 14 -22.83 1.47 6.48
C PHE A 14 -22.07 2.09 7.67
N ASP A 15 -21.89 1.29 8.72
CA ASP A 15 -21.05 1.66 9.86
C ASP A 15 -19.62 1.09 9.66
N PRO A 16 -18.63 1.93 9.34
CA PRO A 16 -17.27 1.49 9.11
C PRO A 16 -16.64 0.80 10.33
N SER A 17 -16.92 1.31 11.53
CA SER A 17 -16.34 0.79 12.77
C SER A 17 -16.89 -0.59 13.09
N ALA A 18 -18.18 -0.78 12.99
CA ALA A 18 -18.82 -2.08 13.18
C ALA A 18 -18.35 -3.11 12.15
N ALA A 19 -18.23 -2.71 10.87
CA ALA A 19 -17.76 -3.57 9.80
C ALA A 19 -16.29 -4.01 10.01
N ALA A 20 -15.41 -3.08 10.38
CA ALA A 20 -14.01 -3.37 10.68
C ALA A 20 -13.85 -4.26 11.91
N ALA A 21 -14.62 -4.02 12.97
CA ALA A 21 -14.62 -4.83 14.17
C ALA A 21 -15.08 -6.28 13.87
N ALA A 22 -16.21 -6.44 13.19
CA ALA A 22 -16.75 -7.74 12.83
C ALA A 22 -15.77 -8.57 11.97
N ALA A 23 -15.10 -7.92 10.99
CA ALA A 23 -14.07 -8.58 10.18
C ALA A 23 -12.88 -9.03 11.03
N THR A 24 -12.38 -8.14 11.90
CA THR A 24 -11.26 -8.46 12.80
C THR A 24 -11.60 -9.60 13.73
N ASP A 25 -12.78 -9.61 14.34
CA ASP A 25 -13.21 -10.68 15.26
C ASP A 25 -13.38 -12.03 14.54
N ALA A 26 -13.84 -12.02 13.28
CA ALA A 26 -13.89 -13.25 12.46
C ALA A 26 -12.49 -13.80 12.17
N ILE A 27 -11.54 -12.94 11.76
CA ILE A 27 -10.14 -13.30 11.52
C ILE A 27 -9.50 -13.92 12.77
N LEU A 28 -9.64 -13.25 13.90
CA LEU A 28 -9.07 -13.72 15.17
C LEU A 28 -9.68 -15.04 15.64
N ARG A 29 -10.99 -15.21 15.45
CA ARG A 29 -11.66 -16.47 15.77
C ARG A 29 -11.10 -17.64 14.95
N ASP A 30 -10.93 -17.45 13.65
CA ASP A 30 -10.40 -18.50 12.78
C ASP A 30 -8.91 -18.75 13.04
N THR A 31 -8.13 -17.71 13.34
CA THR A 31 -6.71 -17.82 13.70
C THR A 31 -6.54 -18.59 15.02
N LEU A 32 -7.35 -18.27 16.05
CA LEU A 32 -7.22 -18.85 17.38
C LEU A 32 -7.87 -20.24 17.50
N ARG A 33 -8.99 -20.47 16.84
CA ARG A 33 -9.87 -21.63 17.08
C ARG A 33 -10.24 -22.42 15.83
N GLY A 34 -9.99 -21.89 14.64
CA GLY A 34 -10.32 -22.57 13.38
C GLY A 34 -9.51 -23.86 13.20
N PRO A 35 -10.02 -24.82 12.41
CA PRO A 35 -9.35 -26.10 12.16
C PRO A 35 -8.19 -25.98 11.15
N HIS A 36 -8.10 -24.89 10.43
CA HIS A 36 -7.15 -24.72 9.33
C HIS A 36 -5.75 -24.35 9.81
N ARG A 37 -4.72 -24.80 9.10
CA ARG A 37 -3.33 -24.44 9.37
C ARG A 37 -2.94 -23.05 8.91
N GLY A 38 -3.74 -22.43 8.04
CA GLY A 38 -3.51 -21.08 7.53
C GLY A 38 -4.80 -20.29 7.46
N VAL A 39 -4.70 -18.98 7.68
CA VAL A 39 -5.76 -17.98 7.47
C VAL A 39 -5.15 -16.86 6.63
N VAL A 40 -5.80 -16.48 5.54
CA VAL A 40 -5.34 -15.40 4.66
C VAL A 40 -6.22 -14.17 4.85
N VAL A 41 -5.60 -12.99 4.94
CA VAL A 41 -6.29 -11.72 5.10
C VAL A 41 -5.85 -10.74 4.02
N ASP A 42 -6.80 -10.35 3.18
CA ASP A 42 -6.65 -9.29 2.19
C ASP A 42 -6.88 -7.93 2.86
N SER A 43 -5.85 -7.11 2.87
CA SER A 43 -5.85 -5.81 3.55
C SER A 43 -5.57 -4.68 2.57
N PRO A 44 -6.58 -3.96 2.06
CA PRO A 44 -6.36 -2.83 1.15
C PRO A 44 -5.62 -1.67 1.85
N PRO A 45 -5.18 -0.65 1.09
CA PRO A 45 -4.42 0.47 1.64
C PRO A 45 -5.12 1.15 2.82
N GLY A 46 -4.41 1.25 3.94
CA GLY A 46 -4.94 1.92 5.14
C GLY A 46 -6.04 1.19 5.89
N ALA A 47 -6.27 -0.11 5.64
CA ALA A 47 -7.31 -0.86 6.32
C ALA A 47 -6.96 -1.31 7.75
N GLY A 48 -5.80 -0.92 8.27
CA GLY A 48 -5.40 -1.25 9.64
C GLY A 48 -4.65 -2.58 9.76
N LYS A 49 -3.96 -3.02 8.71
CA LYS A 49 -3.15 -4.24 8.70
C LYS A 49 -2.24 -4.38 9.93
N SER A 50 -1.39 -3.39 10.21
CA SER A 50 -0.47 -3.42 11.36
C SER A 50 -1.22 -3.48 12.70
N THR A 51 -2.40 -2.86 12.79
CA THR A 51 -3.28 -2.94 13.97
C THR A 51 -3.80 -4.36 14.17
N LEU A 52 -4.20 -5.02 13.07
CA LEU A 52 -4.62 -6.44 13.10
C LEU A 52 -3.46 -7.34 13.53
N VAL A 53 -2.26 -7.17 12.96
CA VAL A 53 -1.06 -7.96 13.29
C VAL A 53 -0.72 -7.83 14.79
N VAL A 54 -0.68 -6.60 15.30
CA VAL A 54 -0.42 -6.33 16.73
C VAL A 54 -1.51 -6.94 17.61
N ARG A 55 -2.79 -6.79 17.25
CA ARG A 55 -3.90 -7.38 18.01
C ARG A 55 -3.84 -8.90 18.00
N ALA A 56 -3.60 -9.52 16.85
CA ALA A 56 -3.48 -10.97 16.73
C ALA A 56 -2.29 -11.53 17.55
N ALA A 57 -1.14 -10.86 17.52
CA ALA A 57 0.03 -11.26 18.30
C ALA A 57 -0.27 -11.23 19.80
N ARG A 58 -0.89 -10.16 20.29
CA ARG A 58 -1.28 -10.02 21.70
C ARG A 58 -2.32 -11.07 22.13
N GLU A 59 -3.34 -11.32 21.33
CA GLU A 59 -4.37 -12.31 21.65
C GLU A 59 -3.82 -13.75 21.64
N LEU A 60 -2.88 -14.06 20.73
CA LEU A 60 -2.19 -15.36 20.73
C LEU A 60 -1.30 -15.51 21.98
N ALA A 61 -0.51 -14.51 22.32
CA ALA A 61 0.33 -14.50 23.52
C ALA A 61 -0.51 -14.64 24.79
N ALA A 62 -1.58 -13.86 24.93
CA ALA A 62 -2.51 -13.94 26.07
C ALA A 62 -3.21 -15.30 26.18
N ALA A 63 -3.35 -16.05 25.08
CA ALA A 63 -3.85 -17.42 25.07
C ALA A 63 -2.77 -18.47 25.40
N GLY A 64 -1.57 -18.05 25.82
CA GLY A 64 -0.43 -18.92 26.10
C GLY A 64 0.12 -19.61 24.85
N ARG A 65 0.07 -18.94 23.69
CA ARG A 65 0.52 -19.45 22.40
C ARG A 65 1.68 -18.62 21.88
N PRO A 66 2.93 -18.97 22.24
CA PRO A 66 4.11 -18.28 21.72
C PRO A 66 4.12 -18.29 20.20
N LEU A 67 4.52 -17.18 19.59
CA LEU A 67 4.48 -17.03 18.15
C LEU A 67 5.71 -16.36 17.57
N MET A 68 6.00 -16.69 16.33
CA MET A 68 6.93 -15.96 15.50
C MET A 68 6.21 -14.97 14.58
N VAL A 69 6.80 -13.81 14.36
CA VAL A 69 6.33 -12.85 13.37
C VAL A 69 7.37 -12.68 12.28
N VAL A 70 6.91 -12.76 11.03
CA VAL A 70 7.74 -12.67 9.84
C VAL A 70 7.38 -11.42 9.07
N ALA A 71 8.36 -10.54 8.81
CA ALA A 71 8.21 -9.39 7.93
C ALA A 71 9.30 -9.40 6.85
N GLN A 72 9.23 -8.47 5.88
CA GLN A 72 10.15 -8.52 4.73
C GLN A 72 11.42 -7.69 4.94
N THR A 73 11.36 -6.62 5.74
CA THR A 73 12.50 -5.71 5.95
C THR A 73 12.75 -5.43 7.44
N ASN A 74 13.97 -5.03 7.78
CA ASN A 74 14.30 -4.63 9.15
C ASN A 74 13.43 -3.47 9.64
N ALA A 75 13.16 -2.48 8.81
CA ALA A 75 12.32 -1.34 9.17
C ALA A 75 10.88 -1.75 9.52
N GLN A 76 10.30 -2.73 8.80
CA GLN A 76 8.97 -3.28 9.13
C GLN A 76 9.00 -4.05 10.45
N VAL A 77 10.04 -4.84 10.68
CA VAL A 77 10.21 -5.57 11.95
C VAL A 77 10.32 -4.60 13.12
N ASP A 78 11.15 -3.57 13.01
CA ASP A 78 11.36 -2.57 14.06
C ASP A 78 10.07 -1.79 14.34
N ASP A 79 9.32 -1.36 13.32
CA ASP A 79 8.01 -0.72 13.47
C ASP A 79 7.00 -1.64 14.20
N LEU A 80 6.95 -2.93 13.85
CA LEU A 80 6.08 -3.89 14.52
C LEU A 80 6.46 -4.07 16.01
N VAL A 81 7.73 -4.17 16.33
CA VAL A 81 8.21 -4.28 17.73
C VAL A 81 7.85 -3.01 18.51
N LEU A 82 8.07 -1.82 17.95
CA LEU A 82 7.69 -0.55 18.57
C LEU A 82 6.18 -0.49 18.83
N ARG A 83 5.35 -0.91 17.87
CA ARG A 83 3.88 -0.93 18.03
C ARG A 83 3.41 -1.94 19.07
N LEU A 84 4.04 -3.12 19.13
CA LEU A 84 3.74 -4.12 20.16
C LEU A 84 4.06 -3.58 21.54
N ALA A 85 5.26 -3.07 21.76
CA ALA A 85 5.69 -2.51 23.04
C ALA A 85 4.86 -1.28 23.47
N ALA A 86 4.50 -0.41 22.51
CA ALA A 86 3.65 0.76 22.80
C ALA A 86 2.21 0.35 23.15
N LYS A 87 1.68 -0.72 22.55
CA LYS A 87 0.31 -1.18 22.81
C LYS A 87 0.20 -2.04 24.06
N ASP A 88 1.27 -2.76 24.39
CA ASP A 88 1.33 -3.64 25.55
C ASP A 88 2.76 -3.63 26.12
N PRO A 89 3.06 -2.68 27.02
CA PRO A 89 4.39 -2.55 27.61
C PRO A 89 4.86 -3.74 28.45
N GLU A 90 3.94 -4.59 28.88
CA GLU A 90 4.24 -5.77 29.69
C GLU A 90 4.47 -7.03 28.83
N LEU A 91 4.14 -6.99 27.52
CA LEU A 91 4.32 -8.14 26.62
C LEU A 91 5.80 -8.35 26.32
N PRO A 92 6.39 -9.52 26.66
CA PRO A 92 7.77 -9.80 26.31
C PRO A 92 7.94 -10.02 24.80
N VAL A 93 8.71 -9.16 24.14
CA VAL A 93 8.95 -9.20 22.70
C VAL A 93 10.42 -9.39 22.37
N GLY A 94 10.73 -10.41 21.57
CA GLY A 94 12.06 -10.68 21.04
C GLY A 94 12.24 -10.05 19.64
N ARG A 95 13.36 -9.32 19.44
CA ARG A 95 13.82 -8.87 18.13
C ARG A 95 15.01 -9.73 17.70
N LEU A 96 14.77 -10.71 16.83
CA LEU A 96 15.82 -11.53 16.25
C LEU A 96 16.44 -10.82 15.03
N HIS A 97 17.76 -10.58 15.04
CA HIS A 97 18.46 -9.80 14.00
C HIS A 97 19.71 -10.49 13.46
N SER A 98 20.26 -9.96 12.35
CA SER A 98 21.56 -10.39 11.83
C SER A 98 22.72 -9.79 12.64
N SER A 99 23.94 -10.26 12.38
CA SER A 99 25.17 -9.72 13.00
C SER A 99 25.77 -8.52 12.26
N GLU A 100 25.00 -7.85 11.41
CA GLU A 100 25.43 -6.68 10.65
C GLU A 100 25.66 -5.45 11.55
N ALA A 101 26.33 -4.42 11.03
CA ALA A 101 26.71 -3.23 11.79
C ALA A 101 25.51 -2.39 12.30
N ARG A 102 24.37 -2.40 11.58
CA ARG A 102 23.11 -1.72 11.98
C ARG A 102 21.91 -2.58 11.67
N PRO A 103 21.70 -3.67 12.41
CA PRO A 103 20.67 -4.66 12.09
C PRO A 103 19.25 -4.25 12.50
N TYR A 104 19.10 -3.24 13.37
CA TYR A 104 17.82 -2.75 13.90
C TYR A 104 17.93 -1.32 14.42
N ASP A 105 16.78 -0.69 14.70
CA ASP A 105 16.70 0.64 15.32
C ASP A 105 17.10 0.57 16.80
N ARG A 106 18.11 1.35 17.19
CA ARG A 106 18.59 1.42 18.57
C ARG A 106 17.57 1.98 19.58
N ALA A 107 16.51 2.63 19.13
CA ALA A 107 15.42 3.03 20.00
C ALA A 107 14.76 1.84 20.70
N LEU A 108 14.88 0.63 20.14
CA LEU A 108 14.37 -0.60 20.75
C LEU A 108 15.12 -0.97 22.05
N ASP A 109 16.38 -0.59 22.19
CA ASP A 109 17.20 -0.87 23.38
C ASP A 109 16.70 -0.12 24.65
N ALA A 110 15.87 0.92 24.47
CA ALA A 110 15.27 1.68 25.55
C ALA A 110 13.94 1.09 26.06
N LEU A 111 13.43 0.04 25.43
CA LEU A 111 12.13 -0.56 25.75
C LEU A 111 12.30 -1.74 26.73
N PRO A 112 11.79 -1.69 27.96
CA PRO A 112 12.01 -2.72 28.99
C PRO A 112 11.50 -4.12 28.60
N SER A 113 10.41 -4.20 27.83
CA SER A 113 9.80 -5.47 27.39
C SER A 113 10.44 -6.04 26.13
N VAL A 114 11.44 -5.35 25.53
CA VAL A 114 12.05 -5.78 24.28
C VAL A 114 13.44 -6.37 24.52
N VAL A 115 13.66 -7.57 24.01
CA VAL A 115 14.97 -8.26 24.04
C VAL A 115 15.49 -8.40 22.61
N THR A 116 16.70 -7.93 22.34
CA THR A 116 17.34 -8.06 21.04
C THR A 116 18.41 -9.13 21.05
N SER A 117 18.45 -10.03 20.05
CA SER A 117 19.51 -11.03 19.93
C SER A 117 19.76 -11.46 18.48
N THR A 118 20.95 -11.99 18.23
CA THR A 118 21.32 -12.66 16.97
C THR A 118 20.95 -14.15 16.97
N LYS A 119 20.61 -14.73 18.12
CA LYS A 119 20.33 -16.16 18.30
C LYS A 119 18.91 -16.36 18.81
N ALA A 120 18.14 -17.24 18.16
CA ALA A 120 16.79 -17.57 18.61
C ALA A 120 16.76 -18.22 20.01
N ALA A 121 17.81 -18.94 20.38
CA ALA A 121 17.91 -19.58 21.70
C ALA A 121 17.91 -18.56 22.85
N ASP A 122 18.45 -17.36 22.66
CA ASP A 122 18.48 -16.30 23.67
C ASP A 122 17.08 -15.66 23.86
N LEU A 123 16.18 -15.89 22.91
CA LEU A 123 14.80 -15.40 22.90
C LEU A 123 13.78 -16.50 23.24
N ALA A 124 14.28 -17.68 23.62
CA ALA A 124 13.43 -18.80 24.02
C ALA A 124 12.63 -18.44 25.28
N GLY A 125 11.33 -18.73 25.26
CA GLY A 125 10.42 -18.40 26.36
C GLY A 125 9.78 -17.02 26.29
N LEU A 126 10.12 -16.19 25.28
CA LEU A 126 9.37 -14.97 24.99
C LEU A 126 8.08 -15.30 24.22
N ASP A 127 7.03 -14.53 24.48
CA ASP A 127 5.72 -14.77 23.90
C ASP A 127 5.67 -14.45 22.40
N VAL A 128 6.40 -13.42 21.97
CA VAL A 128 6.44 -12.95 20.57
C VAL A 128 7.88 -12.76 20.15
N VAL A 129 8.30 -13.39 19.04
CA VAL A 129 9.61 -13.11 18.43
C VAL A 129 9.45 -12.64 16.99
N VAL A 130 9.99 -11.47 16.70
CA VAL A 130 9.83 -10.78 15.39
C VAL A 130 11.15 -10.76 14.64
N SER A 131 11.14 -11.13 13.36
CA SER A 131 12.31 -11.06 12.48
C SER A 131 11.93 -10.97 11.00
N THR A 132 12.94 -10.73 10.17
CA THR A 132 12.77 -10.80 8.71
C THR A 132 12.69 -12.26 8.23
N ALA A 133 11.99 -12.48 7.10
CA ALA A 133 11.95 -13.78 6.44
C ALA A 133 13.35 -14.34 6.17
N ALA A 134 14.27 -13.50 5.68
CA ALA A 134 15.65 -13.89 5.41
C ALA A 134 16.38 -14.36 6.67
N LYS A 135 16.21 -13.68 7.80
CA LYS A 135 16.84 -14.11 9.06
C LYS A 135 16.22 -15.40 9.57
N TRP A 136 14.90 -15.54 9.53
CA TRP A 136 14.22 -16.79 9.92
C TRP A 136 14.67 -17.99 9.08
N ALA A 137 14.82 -17.82 7.76
CA ALA A 137 15.27 -18.89 6.84
C ALA A 137 16.64 -19.48 7.22
N HIS A 138 17.50 -18.68 7.88
CA HIS A 138 18.82 -19.11 8.37
C HIS A 138 18.86 -19.38 9.88
N THR A 139 17.69 -19.49 10.51
CA THR A 139 17.58 -19.71 11.96
C THR A 139 17.21 -21.17 12.24
N LYS A 140 17.99 -21.80 13.12
CA LYS A 140 17.65 -23.12 13.65
C LYS A 140 16.82 -22.95 14.92
N VAL A 141 15.69 -23.60 14.98
CA VAL A 141 14.83 -23.71 16.17
C VAL A 141 14.83 -25.17 16.64
N ALA A 142 14.71 -25.39 17.94
CA ALA A 142 14.66 -26.74 18.50
C ALA A 142 13.36 -27.44 18.14
N GLU A 143 12.24 -26.68 18.20
CA GLU A 143 10.90 -27.15 17.84
C GLU A 143 10.18 -26.04 17.06
N PRO A 144 9.26 -26.39 16.15
CA PRO A 144 8.46 -25.41 15.44
C PRO A 144 7.61 -24.56 16.41
N TRP A 145 7.40 -23.29 16.06
CA TRP A 145 6.46 -22.41 16.74
C TRP A 145 5.02 -22.90 16.49
N GLY A 146 4.18 -22.92 17.53
CA GLY A 146 2.78 -23.27 17.35
C GLY A 146 2.04 -22.32 16.39
N HIS A 147 2.45 -21.04 16.38
CA HIS A 147 1.83 -20.02 15.51
C HIS A 147 2.86 -19.10 14.86
N ALA A 148 2.52 -18.61 13.67
CA ALA A 148 3.23 -17.53 12.99
C ALA A 148 2.26 -16.45 12.52
N ILE A 149 2.73 -15.20 12.40
CA ILE A 149 2.08 -14.15 11.64
C ILE A 149 3.05 -13.73 10.55
N VAL A 150 2.61 -13.79 9.29
CA VAL A 150 3.38 -13.34 8.13
C VAL A 150 2.80 -12.01 7.69
N ASP A 151 3.50 -10.93 7.98
CA ASP A 151 3.13 -9.58 7.55
C ASP A 151 3.68 -9.30 6.14
N GLU A 152 2.97 -8.49 5.36
CA GLU A 152 3.22 -8.25 3.94
C GLU A 152 3.33 -9.54 3.12
N ALA A 153 2.42 -10.48 3.39
CA ALA A 153 2.49 -11.83 2.84
C ALA A 153 2.42 -11.89 1.31
N TYR A 154 1.76 -10.92 0.66
CA TYR A 154 1.73 -10.81 -0.80
C TYR A 154 3.06 -10.36 -1.41
N GLN A 155 3.89 -9.63 -0.65
CA GLN A 155 5.24 -9.23 -1.06
C GLN A 155 6.29 -10.32 -0.80
N MET A 156 5.93 -11.35 -0.04
CA MET A 156 6.80 -12.48 0.21
C MET A 156 6.80 -13.40 -1.01
N ARG A 157 7.99 -13.81 -1.47
CA ARG A 157 8.12 -14.81 -2.53
C ARG A 157 7.79 -16.20 -1.98
N SER A 158 7.32 -17.08 -2.86
CA SER A 158 6.97 -18.44 -2.48
C SER A 158 8.17 -19.27 -2.01
N ASP A 159 9.38 -19.06 -2.58
CA ASP A 159 10.61 -19.71 -2.10
C ASP A 159 10.98 -19.25 -0.68
N ALA A 160 10.77 -17.97 -0.36
CA ALA A 160 11.01 -17.46 0.99
C ALA A 160 10.02 -18.04 2.01
N LEU A 161 8.75 -18.23 1.60
CA LEU A 161 7.78 -18.94 2.46
C LEU A 161 8.21 -20.39 2.71
N LEU A 162 8.61 -21.12 1.67
CA LEU A 162 9.08 -22.51 1.84
C LEU A 162 10.27 -22.61 2.78
N ALA A 163 11.20 -21.63 2.73
CA ALA A 163 12.36 -21.61 3.59
C ALA A 163 12.02 -21.44 5.09
N VAL A 164 10.85 -20.87 5.42
CA VAL A 164 10.41 -20.66 6.80
C VAL A 164 9.23 -21.55 7.21
N ALA A 165 8.55 -22.19 6.28
CA ALA A 165 7.32 -22.95 6.54
C ALA A 165 7.48 -24.12 7.52
N GLY A 166 8.68 -24.67 7.65
CA GLY A 166 9.02 -25.69 8.62
C GLY A 166 9.22 -25.18 10.05
N LEU A 167 9.23 -23.87 10.25
CA LEU A 167 9.47 -23.25 11.57
C LEU A 167 8.17 -23.04 12.37
N PHE A 168 7.00 -23.29 11.80
CA PHE A 168 5.70 -23.09 12.46
C PHE A 168 4.66 -24.13 12.05
N GLU A 169 3.67 -24.32 12.88
CA GLU A 169 2.56 -25.25 12.61
C GLU A 169 1.36 -24.57 11.96
N ARG A 170 1.03 -23.35 12.38
CA ARG A 170 -0.12 -22.55 11.93
C ARG A 170 0.30 -21.13 11.62
N ALA A 171 -0.35 -20.48 10.64
CA ALA A 171 -0.02 -19.11 10.30
C ALA A 171 -1.23 -18.26 9.91
N LEU A 172 -1.14 -16.99 10.31
CA LEU A 172 -1.97 -15.89 9.80
C LEU A 172 -1.15 -15.13 8.74
N PHE A 173 -1.62 -15.11 7.51
CA PHE A 173 -1.00 -14.40 6.39
C PHE A 173 -1.76 -13.10 6.15
N VAL A 174 -1.13 -11.96 6.40
CA VAL A 174 -1.75 -10.64 6.23
C VAL A 174 -1.01 -9.86 5.17
N GLY A 175 -1.70 -9.33 4.19
CA GLY A 175 -1.06 -8.55 3.13
C GLY A 175 -2.06 -7.84 2.23
N ASP A 176 -1.55 -7.07 1.32
CA ASP A 176 -2.31 -6.28 0.36
C ASP A 176 -2.19 -6.90 -1.04
N PRO A 177 -3.28 -7.47 -1.60
CA PRO A 177 -3.24 -8.11 -2.91
C PRO A 177 -3.06 -7.12 -4.08
N GLY A 178 -3.39 -5.84 -3.88
CA GLY A 178 -3.32 -4.81 -4.93
C GLY A 178 -2.03 -4.00 -4.92
N GLN A 179 -1.05 -4.35 -4.09
CA GLN A 179 0.27 -3.70 -4.09
C GLN A 179 1.27 -4.43 -4.97
N LEU A 180 2.50 -3.89 -5.02
CA LEU A 180 3.58 -4.42 -5.84
C LEU A 180 3.83 -5.91 -5.59
N ASP A 181 4.04 -6.64 -6.65
CA ASP A 181 4.48 -8.04 -6.60
C ASP A 181 5.84 -8.20 -5.92
N PRO A 182 6.16 -9.40 -5.43
CA PRO A 182 7.46 -9.70 -4.89
C PRO A 182 8.56 -9.35 -5.88
N PHE A 183 9.63 -8.73 -5.40
CA PHE A 183 10.77 -8.44 -6.24
C PHE A 183 11.45 -9.75 -6.67
N SER A 184 11.35 -10.07 -7.97
CA SER A 184 12.06 -11.21 -8.55
C SER A 184 13.49 -10.82 -8.88
N VAL A 185 14.46 -11.63 -8.42
CA VAL A 185 15.87 -11.55 -8.83
C VAL A 185 16.13 -12.37 -10.10
N VAL A 186 15.12 -13.11 -10.56
CA VAL A 186 15.18 -13.95 -11.75
C VAL A 186 14.77 -13.09 -12.94
N GLY A 187 15.65 -12.94 -13.92
CA GLY A 187 15.35 -12.20 -15.15
C GLY A 187 14.24 -12.87 -15.98
N PRO A 188 13.75 -12.20 -17.05
CA PRO A 188 12.68 -12.70 -17.88
C PRO A 188 12.93 -14.12 -18.42
N ASP A 189 14.16 -14.42 -18.79
CA ASP A 189 14.55 -15.76 -19.29
C ASP A 189 14.46 -16.84 -18.20
N GLY A 190 14.75 -16.48 -16.95
CA GLY A 190 14.59 -17.38 -15.81
C GLY A 190 13.13 -17.58 -15.43
N ALA A 191 12.29 -16.56 -15.51
CA ALA A 191 10.86 -16.66 -15.25
C ALA A 191 10.17 -17.61 -16.25
N ALA A 192 10.62 -17.63 -17.51
CA ALA A 192 10.10 -18.54 -18.55
C ALA A 192 10.32 -20.03 -18.20
N GLN A 193 11.36 -20.36 -17.43
CA GLN A 193 11.64 -21.75 -17.01
C GLN A 193 10.59 -22.31 -16.05
N TRP A 194 9.90 -21.45 -15.31
CA TRP A 194 8.88 -21.81 -14.34
C TRP A 194 7.45 -21.69 -14.89
N ALA A 195 7.31 -21.12 -16.11
CA ALA A 195 6.02 -20.96 -16.75
C ALA A 195 5.33 -22.32 -16.95
N GLY A 196 4.11 -22.46 -16.46
CA GLY A 196 3.33 -23.69 -16.57
C GLY A 196 3.64 -24.77 -15.53
N LEU A 197 4.60 -24.55 -14.63
CA LEU A 197 4.84 -25.44 -13.50
C LEU A 197 3.86 -25.12 -12.36
N SER A 198 3.59 -26.14 -11.53
CA SER A 198 2.72 -25.97 -10.34
C SER A 198 3.33 -25.09 -9.24
N TYR A 199 4.61 -24.76 -9.35
CA TYR A 199 5.35 -23.93 -8.40
C TYR A 199 6.26 -22.96 -9.16
N ASP A 200 6.11 -21.68 -8.88
CA ASP A 200 6.99 -20.61 -9.32
C ASP A 200 7.64 -19.97 -8.07
N PRO A 201 8.97 -20.10 -7.91
CA PRO A 201 9.66 -19.58 -6.72
C PRO A 201 9.59 -18.06 -6.61
N SER A 202 9.35 -17.35 -7.68
CA SER A 202 9.25 -15.89 -7.72
C SER A 202 7.83 -15.36 -7.50
N ALA A 203 6.82 -16.22 -7.60
CA ALA A 203 5.43 -15.83 -7.38
C ALA A 203 5.16 -15.45 -5.92
N SER A 204 4.10 -14.69 -5.70
CA SER A 204 3.64 -14.34 -4.35
C SER A 204 3.38 -15.59 -3.51
N ALA A 205 3.89 -15.60 -2.28
CA ALA A 205 3.68 -16.68 -1.33
C ALA A 205 2.18 -16.98 -1.13
N VAL A 206 1.35 -15.94 -1.02
CA VAL A 206 -0.10 -16.10 -0.84
C VAL A 206 -0.75 -16.70 -2.07
N SER A 207 -0.39 -16.22 -3.27
CA SER A 207 -0.95 -16.76 -4.52
C SER A 207 -0.63 -18.25 -4.67
N THR A 208 0.62 -18.64 -4.42
CA THR A 208 1.05 -20.05 -4.45
C THR A 208 0.34 -20.87 -3.36
N LEU A 209 0.24 -20.33 -2.14
CA LEU A 209 -0.43 -21.01 -1.03
C LEU A 209 -1.90 -21.30 -1.36
N LEU A 210 -2.64 -20.33 -1.89
CA LEU A 210 -4.05 -20.46 -2.24
C LEU A 210 -4.27 -21.38 -3.46
N ALA A 211 -3.37 -21.35 -4.45
CA ALA A 211 -3.45 -22.26 -5.60
C ALA A 211 -3.37 -23.73 -5.18
N HIS A 212 -2.57 -24.04 -4.15
CA HIS A 212 -2.42 -25.40 -3.64
C HIS A 212 -3.36 -25.76 -2.49
N ASN A 213 -3.99 -24.76 -1.86
CA ASN A 213 -4.88 -24.94 -0.72
C ASN A 213 -6.15 -24.09 -0.87
N PRO A 214 -7.03 -24.41 -1.83
CA PRO A 214 -8.21 -23.59 -2.14
C PRO A 214 -9.24 -23.52 -1.00
N GLY A 215 -9.15 -24.45 -0.03
CA GLY A 215 -10.03 -24.48 1.15
C GLY A 215 -9.57 -23.63 2.33
N LEU A 216 -8.48 -22.89 2.23
CA LEU A 216 -8.05 -22.00 3.31
C LEU A 216 -9.05 -20.83 3.50
N PRO A 217 -9.36 -20.47 4.76
CA PRO A 217 -10.14 -19.28 5.06
C PRO A 217 -9.49 -18.02 4.48
N GLN A 218 -10.26 -17.25 3.76
CA GLN A 218 -9.85 -15.98 3.20
C GLN A 218 -10.77 -14.89 3.75
N HIS A 219 -10.19 -13.95 4.46
CA HIS A 219 -10.87 -12.78 4.99
C HIS A 219 -10.40 -11.52 4.29
N ARG A 220 -11.17 -10.45 4.43
CA ARG A 220 -10.79 -9.12 3.96
C ARG A 220 -11.08 -8.07 5.02
N LEU A 221 -10.25 -7.04 5.08
CA LEU A 221 -10.54 -5.84 5.84
C LEU A 221 -11.37 -4.89 4.97
N PRO A 222 -12.64 -4.61 5.32
CA PRO A 222 -13.57 -3.95 4.41
C PRO A 222 -13.49 -2.41 4.42
N VAL A 223 -12.63 -1.83 5.26
CA VAL A 223 -12.60 -0.38 5.52
C VAL A 223 -11.19 0.17 5.38
N SER A 224 -11.01 1.21 4.58
CA SER A 224 -9.78 2.01 4.56
C SER A 224 -9.93 3.24 5.46
N TRP A 225 -9.08 3.36 6.46
CA TRP A 225 -8.98 4.52 7.34
C TRP A 225 -8.04 5.61 6.80
N ARG A 226 -7.29 5.30 5.76
CA ARG A 226 -6.38 6.24 5.09
C ARG A 226 -7.09 7.01 3.99
N LEU A 227 -7.71 6.29 3.05
CA LEU A 227 -8.29 6.91 1.86
C LEU A 227 -9.57 7.66 2.21
N PRO A 228 -9.68 8.94 1.80
CA PRO A 228 -10.88 9.72 2.03
C PRO A 228 -12.07 9.17 1.23
N ALA A 229 -13.27 9.58 1.61
CA ALA A 229 -14.49 9.21 0.89
C ALA A 229 -14.47 9.56 -0.61
N SER A 230 -13.68 10.58 -1.00
CA SER A 230 -13.47 10.95 -2.40
C SER A 230 -12.54 10.00 -3.17
N ALA A 231 -11.65 9.26 -2.49
CA ALA A 231 -10.65 8.43 -3.14
C ALA A 231 -10.96 6.93 -3.08
N ALA A 232 -11.56 6.46 -2.00
CA ALA A 232 -11.83 5.05 -1.81
C ALA A 232 -12.66 4.42 -2.94
N PRO A 233 -13.68 5.07 -3.54
CA PRO A 233 -14.43 4.49 -4.64
C PRO A 233 -13.58 4.18 -5.87
N LEU A 234 -12.76 5.13 -6.33
CA LEU A 234 -11.84 4.92 -7.45
C LEU A 234 -10.86 3.79 -7.16
N VAL A 235 -10.14 3.89 -6.03
CA VAL A 235 -9.08 2.92 -5.69
C VAL A 235 -9.66 1.52 -5.52
N SER A 236 -10.85 1.41 -4.90
CA SER A 236 -11.55 0.14 -4.74
C SER A 236 -12.00 -0.45 -6.08
N ALA A 237 -12.57 0.36 -6.98
CA ALA A 237 -13.05 -0.12 -8.27
C ALA A 237 -11.90 -0.47 -9.22
N ALA A 238 -10.87 0.37 -9.30
CA ALA A 238 -9.78 0.19 -10.25
C ALA A 238 -8.76 -0.89 -9.84
N PHE A 239 -8.54 -1.10 -8.54
CA PHE A 239 -7.47 -2.00 -8.06
C PHE A 239 -7.97 -3.17 -7.20
N TYR A 240 -9.19 -3.09 -6.65
CA TYR A 240 -9.74 -4.12 -5.75
C TYR A 240 -11.16 -4.57 -6.16
N PRO A 241 -11.45 -4.80 -7.46
CA PRO A 241 -12.81 -5.17 -7.86
C PRO A 241 -13.27 -6.50 -7.24
N TYR A 242 -12.34 -7.39 -6.93
CA TYR A 242 -12.61 -8.70 -6.33
C TYR A 242 -12.56 -8.68 -4.79
N THR A 243 -11.94 -7.68 -4.20
CA THR A 243 -11.83 -7.47 -2.74
C THR A 243 -12.21 -6.04 -2.36
N PRO A 244 -13.44 -5.59 -2.70
CA PRO A 244 -13.85 -4.20 -2.56
C PRO A 244 -13.85 -3.74 -1.10
N PHE A 245 -13.53 -2.47 -0.91
CA PHE A 245 -13.53 -1.80 0.39
C PHE A 245 -14.21 -0.43 0.29
N ARG A 246 -14.50 0.17 1.46
CA ARG A 246 -15.06 1.52 1.58
C ARG A 246 -14.16 2.41 2.43
N SER A 247 -14.36 3.72 2.32
CA SER A 247 -13.72 4.66 3.25
C SER A 247 -14.32 4.54 4.65
N GLY A 248 -13.46 4.69 5.66
CA GLY A 248 -13.86 4.88 7.05
C GLY A 248 -14.26 6.30 7.39
N THR A 249 -14.14 7.25 6.43
CA THR A 249 -14.50 8.67 6.61
C THR A 249 -15.72 9.03 5.78
N GLY A 250 -16.49 10.01 6.24
CA GLY A 250 -17.62 10.59 5.54
C GLY A 250 -17.19 11.60 4.46
N HIS A 251 -18.12 11.95 3.58
CA HIS A 251 -17.91 13.05 2.64
C HIS A 251 -17.71 14.36 3.40
N GLY A 252 -16.61 15.07 3.08
CA GLY A 252 -16.27 16.35 3.68
C GLY A 252 -15.60 16.29 5.05
N ASP A 253 -15.36 15.11 5.63
CA ASP A 253 -14.56 14.97 6.86
C ASP A 253 -13.11 15.41 6.63
N ARG A 254 -12.60 15.15 5.44
CA ARG A 254 -11.24 15.54 5.03
C ARG A 254 -11.28 16.56 3.93
N ARG A 255 -10.69 17.72 4.20
CA ARG A 255 -10.67 18.85 3.28
C ARG A 255 -9.26 19.39 3.15
N LEU A 256 -8.93 19.81 1.94
CA LEU A 256 -7.77 20.63 1.62
C LEU A 256 -8.26 22.03 1.30
N ALA A 257 -7.62 23.05 1.85
CA ALA A 257 -7.96 24.45 1.58
C ALA A 257 -6.69 25.28 1.40
N PHE A 258 -6.81 26.42 0.74
CA PHE A 258 -5.72 27.34 0.50
C PHE A 258 -6.05 28.75 1.03
N GLY A 259 -5.10 29.35 1.76
CA GLY A 259 -5.25 30.69 2.34
C GLY A 259 -5.06 31.81 1.29
N VAL A 260 -4.29 31.53 0.22
CA VAL A 260 -4.05 32.49 -0.87
C VAL A 260 -4.88 32.11 -2.08
N PRO A 261 -5.61 33.05 -2.70
CA PRO A 261 -6.39 32.80 -3.92
C PRO A 261 -5.54 32.29 -5.08
N SER A 262 -6.18 31.59 -5.99
CA SER A 262 -5.59 31.12 -7.25
C SER A 262 -5.19 32.31 -8.15
N ASP A 263 -4.01 32.19 -8.76
CA ASP A 263 -3.55 33.15 -9.79
C ASP A 263 -4.02 32.73 -11.20
N GLY A 264 -4.77 31.65 -11.33
CA GLY A 264 -5.27 31.12 -12.59
C GLY A 264 -4.26 30.31 -13.39
N SER A 265 -3.03 30.11 -12.86
CA SER A 265 -2.04 29.22 -13.49
C SER A 265 -2.49 27.78 -13.52
N GLY A 266 -1.85 26.94 -14.36
CA GLY A 266 -2.14 25.50 -14.41
C GLY A 266 -1.99 24.81 -13.05
N PRO A 267 -0.87 25.03 -12.32
CA PRO A 267 -0.70 24.52 -10.97
C PRO A 267 -1.79 24.94 -10.00
N ASP A 268 -2.19 26.21 -10.00
CA ASP A 268 -3.22 26.69 -9.08
C ASP A 268 -4.59 26.10 -9.41
N ARG A 269 -4.96 26.04 -10.69
CA ARG A 269 -6.23 25.46 -11.11
C ARG A 269 -6.35 23.95 -10.75
N VAL A 270 -5.26 23.19 -10.91
CA VAL A 270 -5.30 21.76 -10.50
C VAL A 270 -5.33 21.59 -9.00
N LEU A 271 -4.75 22.51 -8.24
CA LEU A 271 -4.86 22.55 -6.79
C LEU A 271 -6.28 22.88 -6.33
N ASP A 272 -6.96 23.83 -7.00
CA ASP A 272 -8.36 24.15 -6.71
C ASP A 272 -9.27 22.95 -7.02
N GLU A 273 -9.04 22.24 -8.12
CA GLU A 273 -9.75 21.00 -8.44
C GLU A 273 -9.50 19.91 -7.38
N ALA A 274 -8.24 19.72 -6.99
CA ALA A 274 -7.88 18.74 -5.96
C ALA A 274 -8.47 19.09 -4.58
N ALA A 275 -8.59 20.37 -4.25
CA ALA A 275 -9.27 20.82 -3.02
C ALA A 275 -10.78 20.55 -3.05
N ALA A 276 -11.40 20.69 -4.21
CA ALA A 276 -12.83 20.49 -4.39
C ALA A 276 -13.25 19.02 -4.44
N SER A 277 -12.49 18.18 -5.15
CA SER A 277 -12.85 16.80 -5.45
C SER A 277 -11.99 15.73 -4.71
N GLY A 278 -10.84 16.12 -4.18
CA GLY A 278 -9.79 15.20 -3.69
C GLY A 278 -8.85 14.71 -4.79
N TRP A 279 -9.10 15.07 -6.07
CA TRP A 279 -8.32 14.66 -7.22
C TRP A 279 -8.05 15.82 -8.18
N GLY A 280 -6.92 15.74 -8.90
CA GLY A 280 -6.63 16.65 -9.99
C GLY A 280 -5.73 16.00 -11.02
N LEU A 281 -6.01 16.17 -12.30
CA LEU A 281 -5.14 15.78 -13.41
C LEU A 281 -4.60 17.02 -14.09
N LEU A 282 -3.30 17.28 -13.94
CA LEU A 282 -2.61 18.35 -14.70
C LEU A 282 -2.07 17.76 -15.99
N GLU A 283 -2.77 18.05 -17.10
CA GLU A 283 -2.44 17.52 -18.41
C GLU A 283 -1.55 18.48 -19.19
N LEU A 284 -0.33 18.05 -19.51
CA LEU A 284 0.59 18.73 -20.40
C LEU A 284 0.30 18.39 -21.87
N PRO A 285 0.71 19.23 -22.83
CA PRO A 285 0.56 18.93 -24.26
C PRO A 285 1.18 17.57 -24.63
N ALA A 286 0.54 16.87 -25.57
CA ALA A 286 1.02 15.60 -26.10
C ALA A 286 2.43 15.76 -26.70
N ARG A 287 3.36 14.96 -26.22
CA ARG A 287 4.74 14.88 -26.73
C ARG A 287 5.37 13.58 -26.29
N ARG A 288 6.04 12.89 -27.20
CA ARG A 288 6.96 11.80 -26.83
C ARG A 288 8.21 12.40 -26.21
N THR A 289 8.59 11.92 -25.05
CA THR A 289 9.70 12.48 -24.28
C THR A 289 10.65 11.35 -23.82
N PRO A 290 11.90 11.71 -23.45
CA PRO A 290 12.75 10.79 -22.71
C PRO A 290 12.06 10.36 -21.42
N ARG A 291 12.55 9.29 -20.81
CA ARG A 291 12.03 8.77 -19.54
C ARG A 291 11.97 9.82 -18.43
N THR A 292 12.94 10.74 -18.39
CA THR A 292 12.92 11.92 -17.53
C THR A 292 12.57 13.15 -18.35
N ASP A 293 11.34 13.58 -18.29
CA ASP A 293 10.79 14.74 -18.99
C ASP A 293 10.96 16.00 -18.16
N PRO A 294 11.81 16.96 -18.56
CA PRO A 294 12.08 18.15 -17.76
C PRO A 294 10.86 19.05 -17.54
N GLU A 295 9.94 19.12 -18.52
CA GLU A 295 8.73 19.92 -18.41
C GLU A 295 7.74 19.32 -17.40
N ALA A 296 7.54 18.00 -17.45
CA ALA A 296 6.70 17.30 -16.48
C ALA A 296 7.31 17.36 -15.06
N VAL A 297 8.62 17.19 -14.93
CA VAL A 297 9.36 17.37 -13.67
C VAL A 297 9.15 18.76 -13.10
N ARG A 298 9.30 19.81 -13.93
CA ARG A 298 9.06 21.19 -13.52
C ARG A 298 7.60 21.41 -13.12
N ALA A 299 6.63 20.85 -13.86
CA ALA A 299 5.21 20.96 -13.53
C ALA A 299 4.92 20.35 -12.15
N VAL A 300 5.45 19.15 -11.84
CA VAL A 300 5.35 18.52 -10.52
C VAL A 300 5.92 19.43 -9.43
N ALA A 301 7.13 19.97 -9.65
CA ALA A 301 7.78 20.84 -8.67
C ALA A 301 7.01 22.14 -8.44
N LEU A 302 6.43 22.73 -9.50
CA LEU A 302 5.60 23.93 -9.40
C LEU A 302 4.29 23.67 -8.65
N VAL A 303 3.62 22.52 -8.87
CA VAL A 303 2.42 22.16 -8.11
C VAL A 303 2.74 22.08 -6.61
N VAL A 304 3.84 21.43 -6.24
CA VAL A 304 4.27 21.34 -4.83
C VAL A 304 4.60 22.74 -4.27
N ARG A 305 5.38 23.54 -5.01
CA ARG A 305 5.75 24.89 -4.58
C ARG A 305 4.51 25.76 -4.37
N ARG A 306 3.57 25.77 -5.32
CA ARG A 306 2.34 26.55 -5.23
C ARG A 306 1.44 26.09 -4.08
N MET A 307 1.39 24.79 -3.80
CA MET A 307 0.66 24.24 -2.65
C MET A 307 1.14 24.85 -1.32
N LEU A 308 2.45 24.99 -1.16
CA LEU A 308 3.08 25.60 0.02
C LEU A 308 2.88 27.13 0.02
N ASP A 309 3.15 27.83 -1.10
CA ASP A 309 3.02 29.27 -1.22
C ASP A 309 1.60 29.78 -0.99
N ARG A 310 0.60 28.98 -1.37
CA ARG A 310 -0.81 29.30 -1.14
C ARG A 310 -1.26 29.03 0.31
N GLY A 311 -0.34 28.61 1.19
CA GLY A 311 -0.69 28.32 2.58
C GLY A 311 -1.70 27.19 2.69
N GLY A 312 -1.42 26.07 2.04
CA GLY A 312 -2.28 24.89 2.11
C GLY A 312 -2.52 24.44 3.55
N ALA A 313 -3.74 24.05 3.87
CA ALA A 313 -4.12 23.50 5.17
C ALA A 313 -5.11 22.36 5.00
N ALA A 314 -5.03 21.38 5.88
CA ALA A 314 -5.85 20.19 5.87
C ALA A 314 -6.68 20.06 7.15
N THR A 315 -7.94 19.62 7.03
CA THR A 315 -8.79 19.24 8.16
C THR A 315 -9.17 17.78 8.06
N SER A 316 -9.40 17.12 9.17
CA SER A 316 -9.84 15.71 9.19
C SER A 316 -10.78 15.44 10.37
N GLU A 317 -11.37 14.25 10.40
CA GLU A 317 -12.16 13.74 11.52
C GLU A 317 -11.41 13.72 12.86
N LEU A 318 -10.07 13.65 12.81
CA LEU A 318 -9.20 13.67 13.99
C LEU A 318 -8.66 15.08 14.32
N SER A 319 -8.71 16.00 13.37
CA SER A 319 -8.24 17.38 13.50
C SER A 319 -9.20 18.31 12.74
N PRO A 320 -10.33 18.71 13.37
CA PRO A 320 -11.30 19.58 12.73
C PRO A 320 -10.76 21.00 12.52
N ASP A 321 -9.78 21.43 13.31
CA ASP A 321 -9.06 22.67 13.06
C ASP A 321 -8.07 22.52 11.89
N PRO A 322 -7.93 23.55 11.03
CA PRO A 322 -7.00 23.53 9.92
C PRO A 322 -5.54 23.36 10.38
N VAL A 323 -4.90 22.30 9.95
CA VAL A 323 -3.46 22.04 10.19
C VAL A 323 -2.68 22.46 8.95
N PRO A 324 -1.67 23.34 9.07
CA PRO A 324 -0.85 23.76 7.93
C PRO A 324 -0.22 22.55 7.21
N LEU A 325 -0.24 22.60 5.88
CA LEU A 325 0.40 21.60 5.05
C LEU A 325 1.89 21.95 4.91
N THR A 326 2.72 21.25 5.68
CA THR A 326 4.18 21.37 5.64
C THR A 326 4.79 20.41 4.61
N ALA A 327 6.03 20.65 4.19
CA ALA A 327 6.69 19.86 3.16
C ALA A 327 6.77 18.35 3.46
N ASP A 328 6.98 17.98 4.73
CA ASP A 328 7.03 16.59 5.21
C ASP A 328 5.67 15.85 5.11
N ARG A 329 4.56 16.60 4.98
CA ARG A 329 3.21 16.07 4.80
C ARG A 329 2.84 15.87 3.34
N ILE A 330 3.76 16.21 2.41
CA ILE A 330 3.60 16.07 0.96
C ILE A 330 4.54 14.99 0.44
N ALA A 331 4.06 14.16 -0.47
CA ALA A 331 4.93 13.26 -1.22
C ALA A 331 4.79 13.44 -2.73
N VAL A 332 5.91 13.22 -3.44
CA VAL A 332 5.91 13.06 -4.88
C VAL A 332 6.25 11.62 -5.23
N GLY A 333 5.36 10.98 -6.00
CA GLY A 333 5.52 9.63 -6.49
C GLY A 333 5.92 9.58 -7.95
N THR A 334 6.91 8.73 -8.28
CA THR A 334 7.37 8.53 -9.66
C THR A 334 7.53 7.04 -9.97
N ALA A 335 7.58 6.68 -11.26
CA ALA A 335 7.85 5.30 -11.68
C ALA A 335 9.35 4.96 -11.58
N HIS A 336 10.24 5.91 -11.86
CA HIS A 336 11.68 5.69 -12.00
C HIS A 336 12.52 6.53 -11.03
N ARG A 337 13.69 6.00 -10.63
CA ARG A 337 14.63 6.67 -9.70
C ARG A 337 15.22 7.96 -10.26
N ASP A 338 15.50 8.01 -11.57
CA ASP A 338 15.99 9.19 -12.25
C ASP A 338 14.94 10.30 -12.30
N GLN A 339 13.66 9.98 -12.50
CA GLN A 339 12.57 10.94 -12.36
C GLN A 339 12.51 11.51 -10.92
N ALA A 340 12.59 10.64 -9.91
CA ALA A 340 12.62 11.09 -8.52
C ALA A 340 13.83 12.00 -8.21
N ALA A 341 15.00 11.70 -8.76
CA ALA A 341 16.19 12.54 -8.62
C ALA A 341 16.00 13.91 -9.28
N ALA A 342 15.45 13.93 -10.51
CA ALA A 342 15.18 15.17 -11.22
C ALA A 342 14.14 16.06 -10.51
N VAL A 343 13.07 15.45 -9.95
CA VAL A 343 12.07 16.20 -9.15
C VAL A 343 12.70 16.79 -7.90
N ARG A 344 13.56 16.06 -7.18
CA ARG A 344 14.28 16.62 -6.01
C ARG A 344 15.13 17.82 -6.40
N ALA A 345 15.89 17.72 -7.50
CA ALA A 345 16.68 18.84 -8.00
C ALA A 345 15.79 20.05 -8.32
N ALA A 346 14.69 19.86 -9.04
CA ALA A 346 13.76 20.94 -9.38
C ALA A 346 13.10 21.58 -8.14
N LEU A 347 12.78 20.80 -7.10
CA LEU A 347 12.28 21.32 -5.83
C LEU A 347 13.33 22.15 -5.10
N THR A 348 14.59 21.68 -5.05
CA THR A 348 15.71 22.43 -4.46
C THR A 348 15.96 23.76 -5.20
N GLU A 349 15.90 23.77 -6.55
CA GLU A 349 15.99 25.00 -7.36
C GLU A 349 14.86 26.01 -7.04
N LEU A 350 13.69 25.51 -6.66
CA LEU A 350 12.56 26.32 -6.21
C LEU A 350 12.62 26.69 -4.72
N GLY A 351 13.66 26.28 -3.99
CA GLY A 351 13.79 26.53 -2.55
C GLY A 351 12.80 25.71 -1.71
N VAL A 352 12.43 24.51 -2.14
CA VAL A 352 11.52 23.62 -1.41
C VAL A 352 12.29 22.40 -0.93
N ASP A 353 12.43 22.29 0.39
CA ASP A 353 13.09 21.17 1.07
C ASP A 353 12.09 20.40 1.94
N GLY A 354 12.42 19.16 2.32
CA GLY A 354 11.64 18.34 3.25
C GLY A 354 10.52 17.51 2.60
N VAL A 355 10.22 17.72 1.31
CA VAL A 355 9.23 16.91 0.58
C VAL A 355 9.77 15.50 0.35
N THR A 356 8.95 14.49 0.63
CA THR A 356 9.31 13.11 0.27
C THR A 356 9.15 12.90 -1.23
N VAL A 357 10.23 12.62 -1.94
CA VAL A 357 10.20 12.28 -3.37
C VAL A 357 10.78 10.90 -3.58
N ASP A 358 9.98 9.93 -4.02
CA ASP A 358 10.49 8.57 -4.25
C ASP A 358 9.68 7.77 -5.28
N THR A 359 10.13 6.55 -5.57
CA THR A 359 9.41 5.61 -6.42
C THR A 359 8.31 4.88 -5.64
N ALA A 360 7.36 4.29 -6.37
CA ALA A 360 6.28 3.49 -5.78
C ALA A 360 6.80 2.48 -4.73
N ASN A 361 7.87 1.75 -5.04
CA ASN A 361 8.45 0.75 -4.13
C ASN A 361 8.85 1.32 -2.75
N ARG A 362 9.36 2.56 -2.72
CA ARG A 362 9.79 3.20 -1.47
C ARG A 362 8.69 4.00 -0.77
N LEU A 363 7.65 4.38 -1.50
CA LEU A 363 6.45 4.99 -0.92
C LEU A 363 5.49 3.96 -0.31
N GLN A 364 5.70 2.68 -0.61
CA GLN A 364 4.89 1.60 -0.08
C GLN A 364 4.88 1.60 1.46
N GLY A 365 3.71 1.38 2.06
CA GLY A 365 3.52 1.44 3.52
C GLY A 365 3.39 2.85 4.11
N ARG A 366 3.88 3.90 3.43
CA ARG A 366 3.83 5.28 3.91
C ARG A 366 2.49 5.95 3.58
N GLU A 367 2.20 7.07 4.27
CA GLU A 367 1.01 7.90 4.01
C GLU A 367 1.35 9.38 4.18
N PHE A 368 0.63 10.21 3.45
CA PHE A 368 0.83 11.67 3.39
C PHE A 368 -0.53 12.36 3.28
N ASP A 369 -0.58 13.64 3.60
CA ASP A 369 -1.84 14.37 3.42
C ASP A 369 -2.15 14.60 1.95
N VAL A 370 -1.14 15.02 1.17
CA VAL A 370 -1.29 15.22 -0.27
C VAL A 370 -0.18 14.49 -1.01
N THR A 371 -0.53 13.87 -2.13
CA THR A 371 0.44 13.27 -3.05
C THR A 371 0.39 13.95 -4.41
N VAL A 372 1.56 14.13 -5.03
CA VAL A 372 1.70 14.54 -6.44
C VAL A 372 2.36 13.39 -7.18
N VAL A 373 1.75 12.92 -8.26
CA VAL A 373 2.18 11.71 -8.97
C VAL A 373 2.54 12.05 -10.41
N LEU A 374 3.75 11.70 -10.82
CA LEU A 374 4.09 11.67 -12.24
C LEU A 374 3.60 10.34 -12.83
N HIS A 375 2.62 10.43 -13.74
CA HIS A 375 1.98 9.24 -14.32
C HIS A 375 2.99 8.33 -15.03
N PRO A 376 2.96 7.01 -14.81
CA PRO A 376 3.95 6.08 -15.39
C PRO A 376 4.03 6.12 -16.93
N LEU A 377 2.91 6.35 -17.62
CA LEU A 377 2.81 6.42 -19.07
C LEU A 377 3.02 7.84 -19.64
N SER A 378 3.29 8.86 -18.81
CA SER A 378 3.45 10.25 -19.28
C SER A 378 4.55 10.39 -20.35
N GLY A 379 4.17 10.77 -21.56
CA GLY A 379 5.08 11.02 -22.69
C GLY A 379 5.80 9.77 -23.22
N ARG A 380 5.38 8.58 -22.83
CA ARG A 380 6.00 7.31 -23.25
C ARG A 380 5.63 6.95 -24.69
N PRO A 381 6.56 6.30 -25.42
CA PRO A 381 6.25 5.76 -26.73
C PRO A 381 5.62 4.35 -26.67
N ASP A 382 5.62 3.70 -25.52
CA ASP A 382 5.23 2.32 -25.29
C ASP A 382 4.61 2.11 -23.91
N ALA A 383 3.71 1.15 -23.77
CA ALA A 383 3.11 0.71 -22.52
C ALA A 383 3.69 -0.66 -22.12
N THR A 384 4.92 -0.68 -21.61
CA THR A 384 5.58 -1.93 -21.18
C THR A 384 4.96 -2.49 -19.90
N ALA A 385 5.13 -3.78 -19.64
CA ALA A 385 4.69 -4.47 -18.42
C ALA A 385 5.13 -3.72 -17.14
N PHE A 386 6.33 -3.12 -17.12
CA PHE A 386 6.80 -2.32 -16.00
C PHE A 386 5.89 -1.10 -15.74
N HIS A 387 5.45 -0.38 -16.79
CA HIS A 387 4.61 0.81 -16.66
C HIS A 387 3.14 0.46 -16.40
N LEU A 388 2.71 -0.70 -16.90
CA LEU A 388 1.36 -1.24 -16.68
C LEU A 388 1.21 -2.01 -15.37
N GLU A 389 2.27 -2.22 -14.58
CA GLU A 389 2.18 -2.94 -13.31
C GLU A 389 1.12 -2.30 -12.39
N THR A 390 0.01 -3.02 -12.18
CA THR A 390 -1.17 -2.55 -11.42
C THR A 390 -0.79 -2.07 -10.02
N GLY A 391 0.04 -2.83 -9.31
CA GLY A 391 0.51 -2.49 -7.98
C GLY A 391 1.29 -1.20 -7.92
N ARG A 392 2.03 -0.84 -8.97
CA ARG A 392 2.76 0.43 -9.06
C ARG A 392 1.81 1.62 -9.07
N LEU A 393 0.80 1.59 -9.93
CA LEU A 393 -0.19 2.66 -10.01
C LEU A 393 -1.02 2.73 -8.72
N CYS A 394 -1.45 1.59 -8.19
CA CYS A 394 -2.16 1.50 -6.92
C CYS A 394 -1.36 2.16 -5.78
N VAL A 395 -0.07 1.85 -5.63
CA VAL A 395 0.76 2.50 -4.61
C VAL A 395 0.85 4.00 -4.83
N LEU A 396 1.12 4.46 -6.06
CA LEU A 396 1.25 5.88 -6.36
C LEU A 396 -0.02 6.66 -5.99
N THR A 397 -1.19 6.10 -6.24
CA THR A 397 -2.48 6.78 -6.11
C THR A 397 -3.25 6.51 -4.81
N SER A 398 -2.67 5.71 -3.89
CA SER A 398 -3.31 5.34 -2.61
C SER A 398 -2.54 5.78 -1.36
N ARG A 399 -1.62 6.75 -1.49
CA ARG A 399 -0.81 7.22 -0.34
C ARG A 399 -1.36 8.46 0.34
N HIS A 400 -2.33 9.14 -0.26
CA HIS A 400 -2.90 10.39 0.25
C HIS A 400 -4.02 10.18 1.28
N ARG A 401 -4.17 11.16 2.15
CA ARG A 401 -5.25 11.26 3.13
C ARG A 401 -6.31 12.31 2.74
N HIS A 402 -5.93 13.29 1.92
CA HIS A 402 -6.79 14.42 1.52
C HIS A 402 -6.92 14.53 0.01
N ALA A 403 -5.83 14.65 -0.71
CA ALA A 403 -5.87 14.84 -2.16
C ALA A 403 -4.69 14.20 -2.89
N CYS A 404 -4.91 13.83 -4.15
CA CYS A 404 -3.89 13.36 -5.07
C CYS A 404 -3.94 14.17 -6.36
N VAL A 405 -2.79 14.75 -6.76
CA VAL A 405 -2.62 15.41 -8.05
C VAL A 405 -1.80 14.53 -8.97
N VAL A 406 -2.32 14.20 -10.12
CA VAL A 406 -1.63 13.45 -11.17
C VAL A 406 -1.12 14.43 -12.23
N VAL A 407 0.15 14.34 -12.57
CA VAL A 407 0.76 15.11 -13.67
C VAL A 407 1.06 14.17 -14.81
N CYS A 408 0.54 14.46 -16.00
CA CYS A 408 0.67 13.61 -17.16
C CYS A 408 0.70 14.41 -18.46
N ARG A 409 1.32 13.88 -19.51
CA ARG A 409 1.11 14.35 -20.87
C ARG A 409 -0.15 13.71 -21.46
N ALA A 410 -0.83 14.46 -22.32
CA ALA A 410 -1.91 13.94 -23.15
C ALA A 410 -1.41 12.79 -24.05
N GLY A 411 -2.31 11.90 -24.44
CA GLY A 411 -2.02 10.74 -25.30
C GLY A 411 -1.89 9.40 -24.58
N VAL A 412 -2.34 9.31 -23.32
CA VAL A 412 -2.34 8.04 -22.57
C VAL A 412 -3.40 7.08 -23.08
N GLU A 413 -4.58 7.58 -23.41
CA GLU A 413 -5.68 6.77 -23.92
C GLU A 413 -5.29 6.11 -25.26
N GLU A 414 -4.78 6.90 -26.19
CA GLU A 414 -4.31 6.43 -27.48
C GLU A 414 -3.15 5.42 -27.33
N LEU A 415 -2.26 5.66 -26.35
CA LEU A 415 -1.18 4.70 -26.05
C LEU A 415 -1.71 3.37 -25.51
N LEU A 416 -2.73 3.40 -24.67
CA LEU A 416 -3.36 2.18 -24.15
C LEU A 416 -4.09 1.42 -25.26
N ASP A 417 -4.78 2.11 -26.17
CA ASP A 417 -5.45 1.49 -27.32
C ASP A 417 -4.45 0.82 -28.29
N GLU A 418 -3.25 1.40 -28.46
CA GLU A 418 -2.18 0.82 -29.27
C GLU A 418 -1.50 -0.38 -28.60
N HIS A 419 -1.61 -0.52 -27.27
CA HIS A 419 -0.91 -1.55 -26.48
C HIS A 419 -1.87 -2.29 -25.53
N PRO A 420 -2.84 -3.05 -26.08
CA PRO A 420 -3.76 -3.83 -25.24
C PRO A 420 -2.99 -4.86 -24.40
N SER A 421 -3.59 -5.24 -23.29
CA SER A 421 -3.00 -6.24 -22.40
C SER A 421 -2.76 -7.56 -23.12
N THR A 422 -1.58 -8.13 -22.87
CA THR A 422 -1.20 -9.47 -23.33
C THR A 422 -0.93 -10.41 -22.16
N ASP A 423 -1.33 -10.02 -20.95
CA ASP A 423 -1.12 -10.84 -19.76
C ASP A 423 -1.87 -12.17 -19.89
N PRO A 424 -1.21 -13.31 -19.61
CA PRO A 424 -1.84 -14.61 -19.75
C PRO A 424 -2.93 -14.82 -18.70
N VAL A 425 -4.15 -15.12 -19.15
CA VAL A 425 -5.24 -15.56 -18.25
C VAL A 425 -4.99 -17.02 -17.87
N ARG A 426 -4.74 -17.25 -16.58
CA ARG A 426 -4.59 -18.61 -16.03
C ARG A 426 -5.94 -19.17 -15.61
N LEU A 427 -6.45 -20.15 -16.32
CA LEU A 427 -7.68 -20.85 -15.95
C LEU A 427 -7.51 -21.60 -14.64
N GLY A 428 -8.50 -21.50 -13.76
CA GLY A 428 -8.51 -22.19 -12.45
C GLY A 428 -7.80 -21.47 -11.31
N VAL A 429 -7.25 -20.25 -11.53
CA VAL A 429 -6.74 -19.40 -10.47
C VAL A 429 -7.70 -18.25 -10.23
N THR A 430 -8.08 -18.04 -8.97
CA THR A 430 -8.93 -16.90 -8.60
C THR A 430 -8.14 -15.61 -8.81
N VAL A 431 -8.62 -14.75 -9.70
CA VAL A 431 -8.06 -13.42 -9.93
C VAL A 431 -8.36 -12.54 -8.70
N LYS A 432 -7.34 -11.91 -8.15
CA LYS A 432 -7.49 -11.03 -6.97
C LYS A 432 -7.41 -9.54 -7.29
N PHE A 433 -6.84 -9.18 -8.43
CA PHE A 433 -6.79 -7.79 -8.90
C PHE A 433 -6.78 -7.77 -10.45
N PRO A 434 -7.21 -6.66 -11.06
CA PRO A 434 -7.27 -6.53 -12.51
C PRO A 434 -5.88 -6.49 -13.12
N ASP A 435 -5.78 -6.70 -14.42
CA ASP A 435 -4.55 -6.45 -15.12
C ASP A 435 -4.22 -4.94 -15.18
N GLY A 436 -2.97 -4.63 -15.54
CA GLY A 436 -2.49 -3.26 -15.51
C GLY A 436 -3.14 -2.36 -16.56
N TRP A 437 -3.53 -2.90 -17.69
CA TRP A 437 -4.21 -2.17 -18.75
C TRP A 437 -5.63 -1.74 -18.29
N GLU A 438 -6.40 -2.67 -17.73
CA GLU A 438 -7.73 -2.38 -17.19
C GLU A 438 -7.68 -1.33 -16.07
N ALA A 439 -6.72 -1.47 -15.14
CA ALA A 439 -6.55 -0.52 -14.05
C ALA A 439 -6.14 0.87 -14.53
N MET A 440 -5.24 0.95 -15.53
CA MET A 440 -4.83 2.21 -16.15
C MET A 440 -6.01 2.91 -16.84
N LEU A 441 -6.81 2.18 -17.61
CA LEU A 441 -7.96 2.71 -18.31
C LEU A 441 -9.01 3.23 -17.32
N ALA A 442 -9.38 2.42 -16.32
CA ALA A 442 -10.36 2.81 -15.30
C ALA A 442 -9.93 4.07 -14.50
N THR A 443 -8.65 4.20 -14.18
CA THR A 443 -8.14 5.39 -13.49
C THR A 443 -8.08 6.60 -14.42
N TRP A 444 -7.70 6.41 -15.69
CA TRP A 444 -7.64 7.49 -16.67
C TRP A 444 -9.01 8.08 -16.97
N ASP A 445 -10.03 7.25 -17.16
CA ASP A 445 -11.42 7.68 -17.35
C ASP A 445 -11.88 8.57 -16.20
N PHE A 446 -11.65 8.13 -14.96
CA PHE A 446 -12.01 8.91 -13.78
C PHE A 446 -11.25 10.24 -13.71
N TRP A 447 -9.92 10.24 -13.88
CA TRP A 447 -9.13 11.47 -13.78
C TRP A 447 -9.44 12.45 -14.91
N SER A 448 -9.92 11.97 -16.05
CA SER A 448 -10.33 12.82 -17.16
C SER A 448 -11.46 13.78 -16.81
N GLU A 449 -12.29 13.43 -15.81
CA GLU A 449 -13.31 14.32 -15.24
C GLU A 449 -12.70 15.46 -14.39
N HIS A 450 -11.50 15.26 -13.85
CA HIS A 450 -10.77 16.20 -13.00
C HIS A 450 -9.59 16.88 -13.73
N ARG A 451 -9.69 16.99 -15.05
CA ARG A 451 -8.62 17.42 -15.94
C ARG A 451 -8.47 18.94 -16.00
N VAL A 452 -7.26 19.39 -15.74
CA VAL A 452 -6.82 20.78 -15.97
C VAL A 452 -5.72 20.77 -17.02
N ARG A 453 -5.98 21.37 -18.18
CA ARG A 453 -4.98 21.48 -19.25
C ARG A 453 -3.94 22.54 -18.90
N TRP A 454 -2.68 22.14 -18.92
CA TRP A 454 -1.56 23.05 -18.81
C TRP A 454 -1.43 23.85 -20.12
N ARG A 455 -1.43 25.15 -19.96
CA ARG A 455 -1.05 26.09 -21.04
C ARG A 455 0.20 26.79 -20.54
N PRO A 456 1.36 26.61 -21.20
CA PRO A 456 2.61 27.29 -20.84
C PRO A 456 2.53 28.80 -20.99
#